data_5d6076f84765068c51b450ae712e065f
#
_entry.id   5d6076f84765068c51b450ae712e065f
#
_cell.length_a   1.000
_cell.length_b   1.000
_cell.length_c   1.000
_cell.angle_alpha   90.00
_cell.angle_beta   90.00
_cell.angle_gamma   90.00
#
_symmetry.space_group_name_H-M   'P 1'
#
loop_
_entity.id
_entity.type
_entity.pdbx_description
1 polymer ?
#
loop_
_entity_poly.entity_id
_entity_poly.type
_entity_poly.pdbx_seq_one_letter_code
_entity_poly.pdbx_strand_id
1 'polypeptide(L)'
;MPLSELSALVVNLNIMNQIIECVPNFSVGRDRGIINKILEVIKSVDGVKLIDVDPGKATNRTVVTFVGEPEAVCEAAFRAVKMASEIIDMSKHHGEHPRFGATDVLPLIPIKGITMEETTEYAHKLGKRIGEELGIPIYFYEFAATEEKRRNLANCRAGEYEGLPQKLSDPAWKPDYGPSEMTPQVVKSGAIALSARNFLIAYNVNLNTTSPRWANSITFDIREKGRVKRDGNPLTGKMVKDELGNPVYVPGLLKGVKGIGWFIEEYGIAQLSFNITDTKTASMHQVFELACERAALRGIRVTGSELVGVVPLQALLDAGKYFLRKQRRSTGISDEEILKIAVKSLGLDELTPFDPKKKIIEYLMEDESKKKLIELNVKQFTLETASESAAPGGGSVAACMGAMGAALGTMVANLSAHKKGWDDRWEEFSCWAEKGKAYHDELLCLIDEDTVAFNGIMDAFGLPQKTEEEKLYRKEAIQAATRKAMEIPFRVMQVSYESMDVMMNMAQTGNPNSVSDAGVGALAARSAVLGAGLNVRINGASLTDKEFASQLLQQASILEQKAMELEGQILDIVNRKIGGI
;
A
#
# COMPACT_ATOMS: atom_id res chain seq x y z
N MET A 1 26.35 -3.41 29.00
CA MET A 1 26.16 -2.85 27.67
C MET A 1 26.60 -1.40 27.69
N PRO A 2 27.37 -0.91 26.73
CA PRO A 2 27.73 0.52 26.68
C PRO A 2 26.52 1.37 26.33
N LEU A 3 26.49 2.62 26.84
CA LEU A 3 25.40 3.60 26.62
C LEU A 3 25.03 3.82 25.13
N SER A 4 25.99 3.56 24.19
CA SER A 4 25.76 3.60 22.75
C SER A 4 24.82 2.50 22.25
N GLU A 5 24.81 1.33 22.85
CA GLU A 5 23.91 0.23 22.50
C GLU A 5 22.52 0.40 23.12
N LEU A 6 22.44 1.03 24.31
CA LEU A 6 21.17 1.41 24.93
C LEU A 6 20.46 2.54 24.18
N SER A 7 21.22 3.53 23.70
CA SER A 7 20.65 4.60 22.85
C SER A 7 20.19 4.06 21.50
N ALA A 8 20.87 3.05 20.94
CA ALA A 8 20.43 2.36 19.72
C ALA A 8 19.14 1.55 19.95
N LEU A 9 18.93 0.97 21.17
CA LEU A 9 17.69 0.27 21.50
C LEU A 9 16.49 1.23 21.70
N VAL A 10 16.71 2.40 22.29
CA VAL A 10 15.67 3.44 22.43
C VAL A 10 15.31 4.06 21.08
N VAL A 11 16.30 4.23 20.19
CA VAL A 11 16.07 4.65 18.80
C VAL A 11 15.30 3.55 18.04
N ASN A 12 15.60 2.27 18.28
CA ASN A 12 14.86 1.15 17.68
C ASN A 12 13.40 1.04 18.13
N LEU A 13 13.02 1.47 19.33
CA LEU A 13 11.61 1.46 19.77
C LEU A 13 10.74 2.51 19.06
N ASN A 14 11.34 3.57 18.49
CA ASN A 14 10.66 4.54 17.63
C ASN A 14 10.80 4.24 16.12
N ILE A 15 11.69 3.32 15.72
CA ILE A 15 11.97 2.96 14.32
C ILE A 15 11.09 1.78 13.83
N MET A 16 10.35 1.08 14.71
CA MET A 16 9.63 -0.17 14.40
C MET A 16 8.47 -0.06 13.41
N ASN A 17 8.44 0.93 12.49
CA ASN A 17 7.37 1.04 11.48
C ASN A 17 7.81 1.60 10.12
N GLN A 18 9.10 1.70 9.83
CA GLN A 18 9.56 2.11 8.50
C GLN A 18 9.63 0.89 7.58
N ILE A 19 8.93 0.95 6.45
CA ILE A 19 8.91 -0.14 5.47
C ILE A 19 9.18 0.44 4.09
N ILE A 20 10.15 -0.15 3.41
CA ILE A 20 10.41 0.08 2.00
C ILE A 20 10.25 -1.20 1.19
N GLU A 21 9.92 -1.03 -0.07
CA GLU A 21 9.92 -2.07 -1.08
C GLU A 21 11.17 -1.93 -1.98
N CYS A 22 11.74 -3.04 -2.40
CA CYS A 22 12.76 -3.08 -3.44
C CYS A 22 12.28 -3.97 -4.59
N VAL A 23 12.40 -3.47 -5.83
CA VAL A 23 11.93 -4.17 -7.03
C VAL A 23 13.06 -4.31 -8.05
N PRO A 24 14.15 -5.04 -7.73
CA PRO A 24 15.23 -5.27 -8.67
C PRO A 24 14.75 -6.08 -9.88
N ASN A 25 15.37 -5.77 -11.01
CA ASN A 25 15.14 -6.52 -12.24
C ASN A 25 16.46 -7.13 -12.68
N PHE A 26 16.51 -8.46 -12.75
CA PHE A 26 17.70 -9.21 -13.11
C PHE A 26 17.62 -9.69 -14.56
N SER A 27 18.74 -9.59 -15.29
CA SER A 27 18.85 -10.05 -16.68
C SER A 27 19.00 -11.58 -16.74
N VAL A 28 17.97 -12.28 -16.29
CA VAL A 28 17.79 -13.72 -16.35
C VAL A 28 16.30 -14.03 -16.21
N GLY A 29 15.71 -14.75 -17.17
CA GLY A 29 14.28 -15.11 -17.13
C GLY A 29 14.03 -16.56 -17.55
N ARG A 30 15.08 -17.24 -18.07
CA ARG A 30 14.99 -18.60 -18.61
C ARG A 30 15.58 -19.63 -17.67
N ASP A 31 16.62 -19.30 -16.93
CA ASP A 31 17.33 -20.21 -16.03
C ASP A 31 16.82 -20.09 -14.59
N ARG A 32 15.98 -21.04 -14.20
CA ARG A 32 15.42 -21.12 -12.83
C ARG A 32 16.48 -21.37 -11.76
N GLY A 33 17.59 -22.04 -12.09
CA GLY A 33 18.66 -22.30 -11.14
C GLY A 33 19.39 -21.01 -10.75
N ILE A 34 19.63 -20.11 -11.72
CA ILE A 34 20.21 -18.79 -11.47
C ILE A 34 19.23 -17.94 -10.67
N ILE A 35 17.96 -17.91 -11.06
CA ILE A 35 16.91 -17.13 -10.34
C ILE A 35 16.87 -17.60 -8.89
N ASN A 36 16.76 -18.89 -8.61
CA ASN A 36 16.66 -19.42 -7.25
C ASN A 36 17.84 -19.03 -6.36
N LYS A 37 19.10 -19.03 -6.88
CA LYS A 37 20.28 -18.59 -6.13
C LYS A 37 20.16 -17.12 -5.68
N ILE A 38 19.63 -16.26 -6.54
CA ILE A 38 19.39 -14.84 -6.20
C ILE A 38 18.30 -14.74 -5.13
N LEU A 39 17.23 -15.52 -5.25
CA LEU A 39 16.14 -15.52 -4.27
C LEU A 39 16.57 -16.05 -2.89
N GLU A 40 17.43 -17.05 -2.85
CA GLU A 40 17.97 -17.61 -1.61
C GLU A 40 18.75 -16.57 -0.80
N VAL A 41 19.61 -15.76 -1.44
CA VAL A 41 20.35 -14.71 -0.72
C VAL A 41 19.45 -13.57 -0.25
N ILE A 42 18.37 -13.25 -0.95
CA ILE A 42 17.37 -12.30 -0.48
C ILE A 42 16.68 -12.84 0.77
N LYS A 43 16.18 -14.08 0.73
CA LYS A 43 15.49 -14.74 1.83
C LYS A 43 16.38 -14.98 3.06
N SER A 44 17.70 -15.00 2.90
CA SER A 44 18.66 -15.22 4.00
C SER A 44 18.85 -13.99 4.89
N VAL A 45 18.25 -12.85 4.56
CA VAL A 45 18.33 -11.64 5.37
C VAL A 45 17.11 -11.55 6.27
N ASP A 46 17.35 -11.54 7.57
CA ASP A 46 16.29 -11.39 8.57
C ASP A 46 15.57 -10.04 8.40
N GLY A 47 14.26 -10.02 8.60
CA GLY A 47 13.45 -8.82 8.44
C GLY A 47 13.05 -8.50 6.99
N VAL A 48 13.41 -9.35 6.02
CA VAL A 48 13.01 -9.21 4.61
C VAL A 48 11.98 -10.27 4.23
N LYS A 49 10.88 -9.84 3.64
CA LYS A 49 9.85 -10.71 3.08
C LYS A 49 9.88 -10.64 1.55
N LEU A 50 10.11 -11.78 0.89
CA LEU A 50 9.95 -11.92 -0.57
C LEU A 50 8.47 -11.93 -0.90
N ILE A 51 8.04 -11.01 -1.77
CA ILE A 51 6.63 -10.77 -2.11
C ILE A 51 6.26 -11.41 -3.43
N ASP A 52 7.06 -11.17 -4.49
CA ASP A 52 6.73 -11.64 -5.83
C ASP A 52 7.98 -11.97 -6.64
N VAL A 53 7.85 -12.90 -7.59
CA VAL A 53 8.89 -13.28 -8.54
C VAL A 53 8.24 -13.51 -9.90
N ASP A 54 8.49 -12.61 -10.83
CA ASP A 54 7.91 -12.66 -12.18
C ASP A 54 9.02 -12.85 -13.26
N PRO A 55 9.27 -14.09 -13.70
CA PRO A 55 10.25 -14.42 -14.72
C PRO A 55 9.66 -14.38 -16.13
N GLY A 56 10.09 -13.42 -16.94
CA GLY A 56 9.76 -13.29 -18.35
C GLY A 56 10.69 -14.09 -19.26
N LYS A 57 10.23 -15.14 -19.90
CA LYS A 57 11.03 -15.97 -20.82
C LYS A 57 11.44 -15.23 -22.10
N ALA A 58 10.52 -14.51 -22.74
CA ALA A 58 10.78 -13.75 -23.96
C ALA A 58 11.76 -12.59 -23.71
N THR A 59 11.54 -11.86 -22.66
CA THR A 59 12.39 -10.74 -22.22
C THR A 59 13.73 -11.17 -21.65
N ASN A 60 13.85 -12.44 -21.25
CA ASN A 60 14.96 -13.01 -20.50
C ASN A 60 15.34 -12.15 -19.29
N ARG A 61 14.33 -11.79 -18.49
CA ARG A 61 14.42 -10.89 -17.37
C ARG A 61 13.46 -11.34 -16.26
N THR A 62 13.89 -11.20 -15.01
CA THR A 62 13.04 -11.48 -13.84
C THR A 62 12.87 -10.22 -13.02
N VAL A 63 11.64 -9.88 -12.71
CA VAL A 63 11.29 -8.88 -11.69
C VAL A 63 11.15 -9.60 -10.36
N VAL A 64 11.83 -9.10 -9.34
CA VAL A 64 11.72 -9.63 -7.98
C VAL A 64 11.25 -8.51 -7.07
N THR A 65 10.28 -8.78 -6.21
CA THR A 65 9.74 -7.81 -5.26
C THR A 65 9.93 -8.32 -3.85
N PHE A 66 10.54 -7.52 -2.99
CA PHE A 66 10.67 -7.81 -1.56
C PHE A 66 10.55 -6.54 -0.73
N VAL A 67 10.12 -6.70 0.52
CA VAL A 67 9.83 -5.61 1.46
C VAL A 67 10.46 -5.90 2.82
N GLY A 68 10.65 -4.86 3.61
CA GLY A 68 11.15 -4.95 4.98
C GLY A 68 11.60 -3.60 5.50
N GLU A 69 12.29 -3.63 6.62
CA GLU A 69 12.94 -2.44 7.16
C GLU A 69 14.06 -1.94 6.23
N PRO A 70 14.31 -0.62 6.14
CA PRO A 70 15.22 -0.05 5.15
C PRO A 70 16.62 -0.66 5.13
N GLU A 71 17.22 -0.89 6.30
CA GLU A 71 18.55 -1.50 6.43
C GLU A 71 18.56 -2.95 5.92
N ALA A 72 17.57 -3.74 6.31
CA ALA A 72 17.46 -5.15 5.91
C ALA A 72 17.23 -5.26 4.40
N VAL A 73 16.37 -4.42 3.83
CA VAL A 73 16.10 -4.38 2.39
C VAL A 73 17.35 -3.97 1.62
N CYS A 74 18.11 -2.96 2.07
CA CYS A 74 19.36 -2.56 1.45
C CYS A 74 20.42 -3.66 1.50
N GLU A 75 20.52 -4.40 2.61
CA GLU A 75 21.44 -5.54 2.72
C GLU A 75 21.02 -6.68 1.78
N ALA A 76 19.74 -7.02 1.71
CA ALA A 76 19.24 -8.03 0.77
C ALA A 76 19.47 -7.63 -0.70
N ALA A 77 19.23 -6.36 -1.03
CA ALA A 77 19.50 -5.80 -2.35
C ALA A 77 20.98 -5.90 -2.71
N PHE A 78 21.88 -5.53 -1.78
CA PHE A 78 23.32 -5.65 -1.98
C PHE A 78 23.76 -7.09 -2.24
N ARG A 79 23.29 -8.05 -1.42
CA ARG A 79 23.61 -9.48 -1.60
C ARG A 79 23.07 -10.01 -2.92
N ALA A 80 21.87 -9.62 -3.31
CA ALA A 80 21.26 -10.02 -4.58
C ALA A 80 22.05 -9.47 -5.79
N VAL A 81 22.45 -8.19 -5.74
CA VAL A 81 23.30 -7.58 -6.77
C VAL A 81 24.65 -8.28 -6.88
N LYS A 82 25.30 -8.57 -5.74
CA LYS A 82 26.55 -9.33 -5.70
C LYS A 82 26.39 -10.70 -6.37
N MET A 83 25.41 -11.47 -5.94
CA MET A 83 25.12 -12.79 -6.53
C MET A 83 24.84 -12.69 -8.03
N ALA A 84 23.99 -11.76 -8.46
CA ALA A 84 23.70 -11.57 -9.89
C ALA A 84 24.95 -11.24 -10.70
N SER A 85 25.84 -10.37 -10.19
CA SER A 85 27.09 -10.01 -10.86
C SER A 85 28.10 -11.17 -10.98
N GLU A 86 28.00 -12.14 -10.06
CA GLU A 86 28.87 -13.33 -10.07
C GLU A 86 28.37 -14.42 -11.03
N ILE A 87 27.04 -14.56 -11.23
CA ILE A 87 26.48 -15.70 -11.96
C ILE A 87 25.84 -15.33 -13.31
N ILE A 88 25.53 -14.06 -13.56
CA ILE A 88 25.01 -13.58 -14.85
C ILE A 88 26.16 -12.97 -15.66
N ASP A 89 26.26 -13.37 -16.92
CA ASP A 89 27.27 -12.86 -17.86
C ASP A 89 26.58 -12.05 -18.97
N MET A 90 26.62 -10.73 -18.86
CA MET A 90 25.97 -9.81 -19.80
C MET A 90 26.53 -9.88 -21.21
N SER A 91 27.78 -10.27 -21.37
CA SER A 91 28.40 -10.44 -22.70
C SER A 91 27.76 -11.56 -23.54
N LYS A 92 27.04 -12.49 -22.87
CA LYS A 92 26.33 -13.63 -23.48
C LYS A 92 24.82 -13.50 -23.38
N HIS A 93 24.33 -12.46 -22.71
CA HIS A 93 22.90 -12.31 -22.47
C HIS A 93 22.18 -11.70 -23.67
N HIS A 94 21.04 -12.28 -24.05
CA HIS A 94 20.13 -11.79 -25.08
C HIS A 94 18.67 -11.90 -24.63
N GLY A 95 17.87 -10.88 -24.90
CA GLY A 95 16.43 -10.79 -24.61
C GLY A 95 15.80 -9.63 -25.37
N GLU A 96 14.47 -9.64 -25.50
CA GLU A 96 13.75 -8.59 -26.23
C GLU A 96 13.62 -7.27 -25.43
N HIS A 97 13.84 -7.32 -24.12
CA HIS A 97 13.74 -6.15 -23.27
C HIS A 97 15.09 -5.39 -23.25
N PRO A 98 15.07 -4.03 -23.28
CA PRO A 98 16.26 -3.21 -23.05
C PRO A 98 16.97 -3.63 -21.75
N ARG A 99 18.28 -3.79 -21.78
CA ARG A 99 19.08 -4.25 -20.66
C ARG A 99 20.33 -3.40 -20.48
N PHE A 100 20.69 -3.14 -19.23
CA PHE A 100 21.83 -2.30 -18.89
C PHE A 100 22.90 -3.06 -18.10
N GLY A 101 22.49 -4.05 -17.32
CA GLY A 101 23.38 -4.90 -16.55
C GLY A 101 22.70 -6.16 -16.02
N ALA A 102 23.47 -7.01 -15.34
CA ALA A 102 22.99 -8.24 -14.67
C ALA A 102 21.86 -7.91 -13.67
N THR A 103 22.03 -6.82 -12.91
CA THR A 103 20.93 -6.10 -12.25
C THR A 103 20.68 -4.83 -13.08
N ASP A 104 19.62 -4.81 -13.84
CA ASP A 104 19.33 -3.72 -14.79
C ASP A 104 18.83 -2.46 -14.07
N VAL A 105 17.83 -2.62 -13.19
CA VAL A 105 17.29 -1.54 -12.35
C VAL A 105 17.17 -2.00 -10.90
N LEU A 106 17.36 -1.08 -9.97
CA LEU A 106 17.29 -1.33 -8.53
C LEU A 106 16.53 -0.18 -7.83
N PRO A 107 15.20 -0.13 -7.92
CA PRO A 107 14.42 0.91 -7.27
C PRO A 107 14.12 0.57 -5.81
N LEU A 108 14.18 1.59 -4.95
CA LEU A 108 13.64 1.60 -3.59
C LEU A 108 12.36 2.44 -3.56
N ILE A 109 11.34 1.97 -2.85
CA ILE A 109 10.01 2.56 -2.84
C ILE A 109 9.55 2.72 -1.39
N PRO A 110 9.20 3.94 -0.92
CA PRO A 110 8.63 4.13 0.42
C PRO A 110 7.23 3.54 0.48
N ILE A 111 6.96 2.69 1.49
CA ILE A 111 5.65 2.04 1.69
C ILE A 111 4.97 2.60 2.94
N LYS A 112 5.66 2.61 4.09
CA LYS A 112 5.07 3.01 5.37
C LYS A 112 6.12 3.65 6.27
N GLY A 113 5.73 4.71 6.98
CA GLY A 113 6.55 5.32 8.06
C GLY A 113 7.87 5.95 7.62
N ILE A 114 8.12 6.09 6.33
CA ILE A 114 9.34 6.65 5.73
C ILE A 114 8.99 7.60 4.59
N THR A 115 9.74 8.68 4.46
CA THR A 115 9.58 9.67 3.39
C THR A 115 10.36 9.29 2.13
N MET A 116 10.08 9.97 1.02
CA MET A 116 10.83 9.81 -0.22
C MET A 116 12.28 10.31 -0.05
N GLU A 117 12.49 11.37 0.71
CA GLU A 117 13.79 11.95 1.01
C GLU A 117 14.67 10.94 1.78
N GLU A 118 14.14 10.35 2.84
CA GLU A 118 14.83 9.30 3.61
C GLU A 118 15.13 8.07 2.75
N THR A 119 14.17 7.64 1.91
CA THR A 119 14.37 6.53 0.96
C THR A 119 15.48 6.85 -0.05
N THR A 120 15.58 8.11 -0.47
CA THR A 120 16.65 8.59 -1.36
C THR A 120 18.03 8.49 -0.69
N GLU A 121 18.13 8.79 0.61
CA GLU A 121 19.38 8.62 1.34
C GLU A 121 19.81 7.15 1.41
N TYR A 122 18.88 6.22 1.62
CA TYR A 122 19.15 4.79 1.54
C TYR A 122 19.62 4.36 0.15
N ALA A 123 19.00 4.87 -0.91
CA ALA A 123 19.41 4.60 -2.28
C ALA A 123 20.84 5.07 -2.53
N HIS A 124 21.22 6.26 -2.08
CA HIS A 124 22.58 6.79 -2.21
C HIS A 124 23.61 5.95 -1.42
N LYS A 125 23.30 5.56 -0.18
CA LYS A 125 24.15 4.68 0.64
C LYS A 125 24.37 3.33 -0.05
N LEU A 126 23.30 2.72 -0.54
CA LEU A 126 23.35 1.44 -1.25
C LEU A 126 24.16 1.55 -2.55
N GLY A 127 23.92 2.58 -3.36
CA GLY A 127 24.63 2.80 -4.62
C GLY A 127 26.12 3.03 -4.42
N LYS A 128 26.52 3.80 -3.40
CA LYS A 128 27.92 3.98 -3.01
C LYS A 128 28.56 2.64 -2.66
N ARG A 129 27.93 1.87 -1.80
CA ARG A 129 28.42 0.56 -1.37
C ARG A 129 28.61 -0.41 -2.56
N ILE A 130 27.62 -0.49 -3.46
CA ILE A 130 27.72 -1.35 -4.65
C ILE A 130 28.87 -0.89 -5.56
N GLY A 131 28.99 0.41 -5.82
CA GLY A 131 30.04 0.94 -6.68
C GLY A 131 31.46 0.72 -6.13
N GLU A 132 31.65 0.93 -4.82
CA GLU A 132 32.96 0.81 -4.16
C GLU A 132 33.34 -0.64 -3.88
N GLU A 133 32.44 -1.49 -3.38
CA GLU A 133 32.75 -2.86 -2.98
C GLU A 133 32.67 -3.87 -4.14
N LEU A 134 31.74 -3.68 -5.10
CA LEU A 134 31.54 -4.62 -6.20
C LEU A 134 32.12 -4.14 -7.54
N GLY A 135 32.54 -2.89 -7.62
CA GLY A 135 33.09 -2.32 -8.86
C GLY A 135 32.08 -2.27 -10.01
N ILE A 136 30.82 -1.99 -9.72
CA ILE A 136 29.75 -1.90 -10.71
C ILE A 136 29.37 -0.42 -10.88
N PRO A 137 29.30 0.11 -12.12
CA PRO A 137 28.88 1.49 -12.37
C PRO A 137 27.44 1.71 -11.97
N ILE A 138 27.17 2.77 -11.18
CA ILE A 138 25.86 3.16 -10.70
C ILE A 138 25.44 4.47 -11.34
N TYR A 139 24.20 4.51 -11.86
CA TYR A 139 23.53 5.71 -12.36
C TYR A 139 22.24 5.93 -11.57
N PHE A 140 22.20 7.02 -10.80
CA PHE A 140 20.98 7.38 -10.08
C PHE A 140 19.93 7.98 -11.02
N TYR A 141 18.65 7.60 -10.82
CA TYR A 141 17.52 8.12 -11.59
C TYR A 141 16.30 8.43 -10.69
N GLU A 142 15.26 9.04 -11.24
CA GLU A 142 14.06 9.53 -10.56
C GLU A 142 14.43 10.44 -9.38
N PHE A 143 13.95 10.18 -8.14
CA PHE A 143 14.24 11.01 -6.97
C PHE A 143 15.69 10.91 -6.48
N ALA A 144 16.37 9.83 -6.77
CA ALA A 144 17.79 9.69 -6.45
C ALA A 144 18.73 10.36 -7.46
N ALA A 145 18.20 10.86 -8.60
CA ALA A 145 19.01 11.47 -9.66
C ALA A 145 19.83 12.65 -9.15
N THR A 146 21.14 12.65 -9.42
CA THR A 146 22.07 13.73 -9.09
C THR A 146 22.04 14.88 -10.11
N GLU A 147 21.50 14.61 -11.32
CA GLU A 147 21.37 15.56 -12.41
C GLU A 147 20.00 15.42 -13.09
N GLU A 148 19.40 16.53 -13.52
CA GLU A 148 18.07 16.55 -14.14
C GLU A 148 17.93 15.63 -15.36
N LYS A 149 18.99 15.55 -16.21
CA LYS A 149 18.99 14.66 -17.37
C LYS A 149 18.86 13.17 -17.02
N ARG A 150 19.19 12.79 -15.77
CA ARG A 150 19.16 11.39 -15.27
C ARG A 150 17.81 11.02 -14.63
N ARG A 151 16.94 11.98 -14.36
CA ARG A 151 15.60 11.68 -13.80
C ARG A 151 14.83 10.67 -14.63
N ASN A 152 14.94 10.72 -15.94
CA ASN A 152 14.30 9.74 -16.80
C ASN A 152 15.20 8.50 -16.98
N LEU A 153 14.72 7.34 -16.49
CA LEU A 153 15.42 6.04 -16.64
C LEU A 153 15.84 5.75 -18.09
N ALA A 154 15.01 6.14 -19.09
CA ALA A 154 15.33 5.91 -20.49
C ALA A 154 16.63 6.61 -20.93
N ASN A 155 16.95 7.76 -20.34
CA ASN A 155 18.21 8.47 -20.62
C ASN A 155 19.41 7.73 -20.00
N CYS A 156 19.26 7.22 -18.77
CA CYS A 156 20.31 6.43 -18.12
C CYS A 156 20.62 5.16 -18.91
N ARG A 157 19.59 4.51 -19.46
CA ARG A 157 19.70 3.24 -20.22
C ARG A 157 19.96 3.43 -21.71
N ALA A 158 20.01 4.68 -22.21
CA ALA A 158 20.24 4.93 -23.62
C ALA A 158 21.54 4.28 -24.11
N GLY A 159 21.43 3.53 -25.22
CA GLY A 159 22.51 2.70 -25.76
C GLY A 159 22.57 1.30 -25.17
N GLU A 160 21.82 1.02 -24.11
CA GLU A 160 21.78 -0.28 -23.43
C GLU A 160 23.18 -0.80 -23.01
N TYR A 161 23.33 -2.11 -22.84
CA TYR A 161 24.63 -2.71 -22.52
C TYR A 161 25.65 -2.51 -23.63
N GLU A 162 25.23 -2.54 -24.89
CA GLU A 162 26.07 -2.38 -26.07
C GLU A 162 26.68 -0.98 -26.17
N GLY A 163 25.94 0.05 -25.73
CA GLY A 163 26.43 1.43 -25.68
C GLY A 163 27.19 1.79 -24.41
N LEU A 164 27.33 0.87 -23.46
CA LEU A 164 27.97 1.13 -22.17
C LEU A 164 29.45 1.56 -22.29
N PRO A 165 30.27 0.96 -23.18
CA PRO A 165 31.67 1.41 -23.36
C PRO A 165 31.78 2.88 -23.76
N GLN A 166 30.91 3.33 -24.68
CA GLN A 166 30.88 4.72 -25.12
C GLN A 166 30.37 5.65 -24.01
N LYS A 167 29.34 5.22 -23.28
CA LYS A 167 28.76 5.98 -22.18
C LYS A 167 29.75 6.18 -21.04
N LEU A 168 30.53 5.17 -20.65
CA LEU A 168 31.53 5.25 -19.59
C LEU A 168 32.68 6.17 -19.96
N SER A 169 33.04 6.28 -21.25
CA SER A 169 34.07 7.18 -21.75
C SER A 169 33.62 8.64 -21.91
N ASP A 170 32.30 8.90 -21.88
CA ASP A 170 31.73 10.25 -21.97
C ASP A 170 31.77 10.95 -20.60
N PRO A 171 32.55 12.06 -20.46
CA PRO A 171 32.57 12.82 -19.20
C PRO A 171 31.20 13.30 -18.72
N ALA A 172 30.25 13.53 -19.64
CA ALA A 172 28.87 13.95 -19.32
C ALA A 172 28.03 12.82 -18.71
N TRP A 173 28.46 11.56 -18.89
CA TRP A 173 27.78 10.36 -18.39
C TRP A 173 28.64 9.56 -17.41
N LYS A 174 29.62 10.21 -16.74
CA LYS A 174 30.38 9.57 -15.68
C LYS A 174 29.40 8.96 -14.64
N PRO A 175 29.59 7.67 -14.25
CA PRO A 175 28.74 7.08 -13.22
C PRO A 175 28.85 7.82 -11.89
N ASP A 176 27.78 7.79 -11.09
CA ASP A 176 27.76 8.41 -9.76
C ASP A 176 28.74 7.68 -8.80
N TYR A 177 28.82 6.36 -8.93
CA TYR A 177 29.77 5.50 -8.22
C TYR A 177 30.23 4.36 -9.12
N GLY A 178 31.35 3.75 -8.77
CA GLY A 178 31.96 2.65 -9.52
C GLY A 178 32.86 3.12 -10.68
N PRO A 179 33.44 2.18 -11.47
CA PRO A 179 34.39 2.48 -12.52
C PRO A 179 33.80 3.21 -13.73
N SER A 180 34.60 4.11 -14.33
CA SER A 180 34.25 4.83 -15.57
C SER A 180 34.92 4.16 -16.80
N GLU A 181 35.20 2.88 -16.73
CA GLU A 181 35.82 2.10 -17.81
C GLU A 181 35.31 0.65 -17.81
N MET A 182 35.48 -0.04 -18.93
CA MET A 182 35.10 -1.44 -19.10
C MET A 182 36.07 -2.39 -18.42
N THR A 183 36.06 -2.47 -17.10
CA THR A 183 36.82 -3.50 -16.36
C THR A 183 36.25 -4.90 -16.64
N PRO A 184 36.98 -6.00 -16.36
CA PRO A 184 36.45 -7.37 -16.50
C PRO A 184 35.16 -7.57 -15.72
N GLN A 185 34.99 -6.93 -14.56
CA GLN A 185 33.75 -6.95 -13.78
C GLN A 185 32.62 -6.25 -14.52
N VAL A 186 32.86 -5.06 -15.09
CA VAL A 186 31.82 -4.30 -15.84
C VAL A 186 31.44 -5.02 -17.13
N VAL A 187 32.37 -5.68 -17.82
CA VAL A 187 32.04 -6.52 -18.99
C VAL A 187 31.09 -7.63 -18.61
N LYS A 188 31.27 -8.24 -17.44
CA LYS A 188 30.40 -9.33 -16.96
C LYS A 188 29.08 -8.83 -16.41
N SER A 189 29.09 -7.79 -15.58
CA SER A 189 27.91 -7.34 -14.84
C SER A 189 27.11 -6.19 -15.50
N GLY A 190 27.73 -5.43 -16.42
CA GLY A 190 27.16 -4.18 -16.92
C GLY A 190 27.10 -3.10 -15.84
N ALA A 191 26.11 -2.21 -15.93
CA ALA A 191 25.86 -1.12 -15.00
C ALA A 191 24.45 -1.22 -14.40
N ILE A 192 24.20 -0.50 -13.30
CA ILE A 192 22.93 -0.49 -12.60
C ILE A 192 22.32 0.91 -12.64
N ALA A 193 21.04 1.00 -12.99
CA ALA A 193 20.23 2.18 -12.72
C ALA A 193 19.52 2.01 -11.36
N LEU A 194 19.86 2.86 -10.37
CA LEU A 194 19.36 2.80 -9.01
C LEU A 194 18.49 4.03 -8.70
N SER A 195 17.38 3.86 -8.01
CA SER A 195 16.49 4.99 -7.69
C SER A 195 15.82 4.87 -6.34
N ALA A 196 15.35 6.02 -5.84
CA ALA A 196 14.15 6.10 -5.02
C ALA A 196 13.01 6.58 -5.92
N ARG A 197 11.82 5.94 -5.89
CA ARG A 197 10.67 6.31 -6.72
C ARG A 197 9.34 6.03 -6.04
N ASN A 198 8.30 6.67 -6.55
CA ASN A 198 6.94 6.33 -6.16
C ASN A 198 6.56 4.91 -6.58
N PHE A 199 5.53 4.37 -5.94
CA PHE A 199 4.95 3.10 -6.34
C PHE A 199 4.49 3.17 -7.80
N LEU A 200 4.80 2.13 -8.56
CA LEU A 200 4.41 2.00 -9.97
C LEU A 200 3.50 0.80 -10.11
N ILE A 201 2.34 0.99 -10.73
CA ILE A 201 1.43 -0.10 -11.06
C ILE A 201 1.65 -0.47 -12.54
N ALA A 202 2.13 -1.69 -12.77
CA ALA A 202 2.20 -2.28 -14.12
C ALA A 202 0.83 -2.91 -14.43
N TYR A 203 0.13 -2.34 -15.41
CA TYR A 203 -1.26 -2.64 -15.70
C TYR A 203 -1.50 -2.84 -17.18
N ASN A 204 -1.92 -4.03 -17.57
CA ASN A 204 -2.22 -4.39 -18.94
C ASN A 204 -3.74 -4.46 -19.15
N VAL A 205 -4.22 -3.94 -20.29
CA VAL A 205 -5.63 -3.99 -20.67
C VAL A 205 -5.78 -4.84 -21.94
N ASN A 206 -6.61 -5.87 -21.86
CA ASN A 206 -6.79 -6.89 -22.89
C ASN A 206 -7.77 -6.45 -23.98
N LEU A 207 -7.46 -6.75 -25.22
CA LEU A 207 -8.27 -6.37 -26.37
C LEU A 207 -8.70 -7.61 -27.18
N ASN A 208 -9.87 -7.57 -27.78
CA ASN A 208 -10.36 -8.59 -28.71
C ASN A 208 -9.75 -8.48 -30.11
N THR A 209 -8.48 -8.09 -30.22
CA THR A 209 -7.75 -7.98 -31.48
C THR A 209 -6.36 -8.58 -31.35
N THR A 210 -5.78 -9.00 -32.47
CA THR A 210 -4.38 -9.47 -32.55
C THR A 210 -3.43 -8.38 -33.06
N SER A 211 -3.92 -7.16 -33.29
CA SER A 211 -3.17 -6.09 -33.96
C SER A 211 -2.40 -5.19 -32.96
N PRO A 212 -1.06 -5.29 -32.85
CA PRO A 212 -0.25 -4.36 -32.06
C PRO A 212 -0.39 -2.91 -32.53
N ARG A 213 -0.65 -2.71 -33.82
CA ARG A 213 -0.87 -1.38 -34.40
C ARG A 213 -2.09 -0.69 -33.78
N TRP A 214 -3.19 -1.42 -33.63
CA TRP A 214 -4.40 -0.89 -32.99
C TRP A 214 -4.18 -0.67 -31.49
N ALA A 215 -3.54 -1.61 -30.81
CA ALA A 215 -3.17 -1.46 -29.41
C ALA A 215 -2.31 -0.21 -29.18
N ASN A 216 -1.24 -0.01 -29.99
CA ASN A 216 -0.43 1.21 -29.93
C ASN A 216 -1.23 2.47 -30.21
N SER A 217 -2.16 2.44 -31.19
CA SER A 217 -3.01 3.59 -31.50
C SER A 217 -3.88 4.02 -30.31
N ILE A 218 -4.40 3.06 -29.53
CA ILE A 218 -5.19 3.32 -28.32
C ILE A 218 -4.26 3.83 -27.20
N THR A 219 -3.15 3.14 -26.95
CA THR A 219 -2.18 3.52 -25.92
C THR A 219 -1.66 4.94 -26.10
N PHE A 220 -1.42 5.36 -27.34
CA PHE A 220 -0.90 6.70 -27.66
C PHE A 220 -1.94 7.81 -27.43
N ASP A 221 -3.22 7.51 -27.36
CA ASP A 221 -4.24 8.48 -26.94
C ASP A 221 -4.19 8.70 -25.42
N ILE A 222 -3.78 7.69 -24.65
CA ILE A 222 -3.91 7.67 -23.19
C ILE A 222 -2.62 8.12 -22.50
N ARG A 223 -1.46 7.56 -22.91
CA ARG A 223 -0.17 7.79 -22.23
C ARG A 223 0.28 9.25 -22.31
N GLU A 224 0.96 9.76 -21.30
CA GLU A 224 1.41 11.14 -21.19
C GLU A 224 2.16 11.67 -22.42
N LYS A 225 3.12 10.92 -22.95
CA LYS A 225 3.88 11.29 -24.15
C LYS A 225 2.99 11.47 -25.38
N GLY A 226 1.84 10.81 -25.41
CA GLY A 226 0.91 10.85 -26.50
C GLY A 226 1.44 10.23 -27.79
N ARG A 227 1.10 10.86 -28.92
CA ARG A 227 1.46 10.44 -30.29
C ARG A 227 2.22 11.50 -31.06
N VAL A 228 2.96 11.08 -32.07
CA VAL A 228 3.56 11.99 -33.02
C VAL A 228 2.45 12.71 -33.81
N LYS A 229 2.50 14.03 -33.86
CA LYS A 229 1.59 14.86 -34.67
C LYS A 229 1.79 14.57 -36.16
N ARG A 230 0.69 14.38 -36.89
CA ARG A 230 0.69 14.13 -38.32
C ARG A 230 -0.27 15.06 -39.02
N ASP A 231 0.05 15.51 -40.22
CA ASP A 231 -0.85 16.29 -41.07
C ASP A 231 -1.90 15.38 -41.67
N GLY A 232 -3.16 15.79 -41.60
CA GLY A 232 -4.31 15.02 -42.09
C GLY A 232 -4.60 13.80 -41.21
N ASN A 233 -4.38 12.59 -41.73
CA ASN A 233 -4.71 11.37 -41.03
C ASN A 233 -3.72 11.09 -39.84
N PRO A 234 -4.21 10.95 -38.60
CA PRO A 234 -3.35 10.76 -37.42
C PRO A 234 -2.49 9.49 -37.43
N LEU A 235 -2.81 8.52 -38.28
CA LEU A 235 -2.08 7.23 -38.37
C LEU A 235 -1.14 7.16 -39.57
N THR A 236 -1.52 7.77 -40.70
CA THR A 236 -0.83 7.62 -41.99
C THR A 236 -0.33 8.94 -42.59
N GLY A 237 -0.74 10.08 -42.04
CA GLY A 237 -0.32 11.41 -42.49
C GLY A 237 1.17 11.67 -42.32
N LYS A 238 1.69 12.69 -42.97
CA LYS A 238 3.09 13.10 -42.88
C LYS A 238 3.40 13.61 -41.47
N MET A 239 4.53 13.16 -40.92
CA MET A 239 4.98 13.55 -39.58
C MET A 239 5.31 15.05 -39.57
N VAL A 240 4.76 15.78 -38.58
CA VAL A 240 5.09 17.19 -38.31
C VAL A 240 6.38 17.21 -37.48
N LYS A 241 7.33 18.02 -37.92
CA LYS A 241 8.62 18.24 -37.26
C LYS A 241 8.73 19.68 -36.78
N ASP A 242 9.46 19.90 -35.71
CA ASP A 242 9.86 21.22 -35.22
C ASP A 242 10.98 21.83 -36.08
N GLU A 243 11.42 23.05 -35.74
CA GLU A 243 12.49 23.77 -36.41
C GLU A 243 13.85 23.04 -36.33
N LEU A 244 14.03 22.16 -35.36
CA LEU A 244 15.23 21.33 -35.18
C LEU A 244 15.13 19.96 -35.87
N GLY A 245 14.01 19.70 -36.57
CA GLY A 245 13.76 18.43 -37.25
C GLY A 245 13.25 17.30 -36.37
N ASN A 246 12.95 17.56 -35.11
CA ASN A 246 12.40 16.55 -34.18
C ASN A 246 10.90 16.37 -34.37
N PRO A 247 10.34 15.18 -34.14
CA PRO A 247 8.91 14.95 -34.17
C PRO A 247 8.16 15.78 -33.13
N VAL A 248 7.13 16.49 -33.54
CA VAL A 248 6.18 17.17 -32.64
C VAL A 248 5.20 16.13 -32.09
N TYR A 249 4.93 16.17 -30.80
CA TYR A 249 3.99 15.28 -30.14
C TYR A 249 2.69 15.98 -29.78
N VAL A 250 1.58 15.25 -29.87
CA VAL A 250 0.29 15.61 -29.27
C VAL A 250 0.21 14.85 -27.96
N PRO A 251 0.14 15.53 -26.81
CA PRO A 251 0.04 14.86 -25.51
C PRO A 251 -1.15 13.91 -25.44
N GLY A 252 -1.03 12.85 -24.67
CA GLY A 252 -2.15 11.98 -24.36
C GLY A 252 -3.02 12.52 -23.22
N LEU A 253 -4.04 11.76 -22.87
CA LEU A 253 -5.10 12.19 -21.96
C LEU A 253 -4.71 12.14 -20.49
N LEU A 254 -3.77 11.27 -20.11
CA LEU A 254 -3.35 11.08 -18.72
C LEU A 254 -1.88 11.43 -18.54
N LYS A 255 -1.61 12.23 -17.49
CA LYS A 255 -0.28 12.44 -16.93
C LYS A 255 0.08 11.26 -16.03
N GLY A 256 1.39 11.02 -15.83
CA GLY A 256 1.86 9.94 -14.97
C GLY A 256 1.59 8.52 -15.52
N VAL A 257 1.27 8.40 -16.82
CA VAL A 257 1.03 7.11 -17.48
C VAL A 257 1.99 6.94 -18.65
N LYS A 258 2.80 5.89 -18.61
CA LYS A 258 3.64 5.42 -19.72
C LYS A 258 2.97 4.18 -20.32
N GLY A 259 3.18 3.90 -21.60
CA GLY A 259 2.59 2.69 -22.18
C GLY A 259 2.94 2.44 -23.64
N ILE A 260 2.77 1.18 -24.02
CA ILE A 260 2.92 0.65 -25.39
C ILE A 260 1.79 -0.34 -25.67
N GLY A 261 1.52 -0.61 -26.94
CA GLY A 261 0.67 -1.72 -27.36
C GLY A 261 1.53 -2.85 -27.90
N TRP A 262 1.23 -4.09 -27.54
CA TRP A 262 1.93 -5.28 -27.99
C TRP A 262 0.97 -6.45 -28.28
N PHE A 263 1.49 -7.53 -28.81
CA PHE A 263 0.78 -8.80 -28.99
C PHE A 263 1.40 -9.84 -28.07
N ILE A 264 0.59 -10.59 -27.38
CA ILE A 264 1.04 -11.66 -26.48
C ILE A 264 0.65 -13.00 -27.12
N GLU A 265 1.65 -13.75 -27.57
CA GLU A 265 1.44 -15.06 -28.23
C GLU A 265 0.76 -16.05 -27.30
N GLU A 266 1.11 -16.06 -26.01
CA GLU A 266 0.57 -16.98 -25.00
C GLU A 266 -0.96 -16.85 -24.87
N TYR A 267 -1.48 -15.63 -24.98
CA TYR A 267 -2.92 -15.35 -24.88
C TYR A 267 -3.60 -15.19 -26.24
N GLY A 268 -2.84 -15.07 -27.32
CA GLY A 268 -3.36 -14.85 -28.67
C GLY A 268 -4.08 -13.51 -28.85
N ILE A 269 -3.81 -12.52 -28.02
CA ILE A 269 -4.45 -11.20 -28.01
C ILE A 269 -3.44 -10.05 -27.99
N ALA A 270 -3.85 -8.87 -28.45
CA ALA A 270 -3.11 -7.66 -28.21
C ALA A 270 -3.51 -7.01 -26.88
N GLN A 271 -2.52 -6.45 -26.19
CA GLN A 271 -2.70 -5.72 -24.93
C GLN A 271 -2.21 -4.29 -25.04
N LEU A 272 -2.84 -3.42 -24.24
CA LEU A 272 -2.32 -2.10 -23.89
C LEU A 272 -1.52 -2.30 -22.60
N SER A 273 -0.20 -2.17 -22.66
CA SER A 273 0.65 -2.29 -21.49
C SER A 273 0.96 -0.90 -20.94
N PHE A 274 0.49 -0.64 -19.73
CA PHE A 274 0.68 0.64 -19.05
C PHE A 274 1.54 0.50 -17.81
N ASN A 275 2.32 1.53 -17.53
CA ASN A 275 2.93 1.80 -16.23
C ASN A 275 2.29 3.09 -15.68
N ILE A 276 1.50 2.97 -14.63
CA ILE A 276 0.96 4.09 -13.87
C ILE A 276 2.04 4.48 -12.87
N THR A 277 2.78 5.56 -13.17
CA THR A 277 3.97 5.98 -12.39
C THR A 277 3.63 6.93 -11.25
N ASP A 278 2.41 7.46 -11.25
CA ASP A 278 1.87 8.31 -10.18
C ASP A 278 0.38 7.99 -9.97
N THR A 279 0.10 7.21 -8.95
CA THR A 279 -1.27 6.78 -8.59
C THR A 279 -2.15 7.91 -8.06
N LYS A 280 -1.55 9.04 -7.64
CA LYS A 280 -2.30 10.24 -7.23
C LYS A 280 -2.79 11.04 -8.42
N THR A 281 -2.05 11.02 -9.52
CA THR A 281 -2.39 11.74 -10.76
C THR A 281 -3.27 10.93 -11.70
N ALA A 282 -3.04 9.60 -11.77
CA ALA A 282 -3.83 8.68 -12.60
C ALA A 282 -4.14 7.40 -11.85
N SER A 283 -5.41 7.00 -11.83
CA SER A 283 -5.87 5.77 -11.19
C SER A 283 -6.08 4.64 -12.21
N MET A 284 -6.09 3.38 -11.71
CA MET A 284 -6.34 2.20 -12.56
C MET A 284 -7.69 2.29 -13.29
N HIS A 285 -8.75 2.70 -12.60
CA HIS A 285 -10.07 2.81 -13.20
C HIS A 285 -10.15 3.90 -14.28
N GLN A 286 -9.42 5.02 -14.15
CA GLN A 286 -9.33 6.04 -15.21
C GLN A 286 -8.64 5.49 -16.46
N VAL A 287 -7.52 4.77 -16.28
CA VAL A 287 -6.81 4.11 -17.40
C VAL A 287 -7.73 3.11 -18.10
N PHE A 288 -8.45 2.28 -17.33
CA PHE A 288 -9.35 1.26 -17.86
C PHE A 288 -10.55 1.85 -18.62
N GLU A 289 -11.23 2.85 -18.05
CA GLU A 289 -12.37 3.52 -18.69
C GLU A 289 -11.96 4.20 -20.00
N LEU A 290 -10.82 4.90 -20.00
CA LEU A 290 -10.29 5.50 -21.22
C LEU A 290 -9.88 4.44 -22.25
N ALA A 291 -9.33 3.31 -21.82
CA ALA A 291 -9.02 2.20 -22.71
C ALA A 291 -10.31 1.66 -23.37
N CYS A 292 -11.37 1.47 -22.60
CA CYS A 292 -12.69 1.06 -23.11
C CYS A 292 -13.24 2.07 -24.12
N GLU A 293 -13.23 3.35 -23.77
CA GLU A 293 -13.72 4.43 -24.65
C GLU A 293 -12.93 4.47 -25.98
N ARG A 294 -11.58 4.50 -25.89
CA ARG A 294 -10.72 4.62 -27.09
C ARG A 294 -10.73 3.37 -27.95
N ALA A 295 -10.90 2.18 -27.34
CA ALA A 295 -11.10 0.94 -28.07
C ALA A 295 -12.44 0.94 -28.84
N ALA A 296 -13.53 1.32 -28.16
CA ALA A 296 -14.86 1.39 -28.78
C ALA A 296 -14.92 2.31 -30.00
N LEU A 297 -14.22 3.47 -29.98
CA LEU A 297 -14.08 4.36 -31.13
C LEU A 297 -13.42 3.71 -32.36
N ARG A 298 -12.76 2.58 -32.18
CA ARG A 298 -12.07 1.80 -33.23
C ARG A 298 -12.76 0.46 -33.56
N GLY A 299 -13.96 0.24 -33.00
CA GLY A 299 -14.66 -1.03 -33.15
C GLY A 299 -14.01 -2.18 -32.40
N ILE A 300 -13.15 -1.90 -31.43
CA ILE A 300 -12.44 -2.86 -30.61
C ILE A 300 -13.08 -2.90 -29.21
N ARG A 301 -13.12 -4.07 -28.61
CA ARG A 301 -13.63 -4.28 -27.25
C ARG A 301 -12.48 -4.60 -26.29
N VAL A 302 -12.50 -3.95 -25.13
CA VAL A 302 -11.73 -4.40 -23.96
C VAL A 302 -12.43 -5.64 -23.40
N THR A 303 -11.69 -6.71 -23.19
CA THR A 303 -12.20 -7.99 -22.65
C THR A 303 -11.97 -8.09 -21.15
N GLY A 304 -10.86 -7.56 -20.65
CA GLY A 304 -10.50 -7.53 -19.25
C GLY A 304 -9.16 -6.83 -19.05
N SER A 305 -8.49 -7.14 -17.97
CA SER A 305 -7.18 -6.59 -17.67
C SER A 305 -6.31 -7.54 -16.83
N GLU A 306 -5.04 -7.22 -16.74
CA GLU A 306 -4.05 -7.99 -15.99
C GLU A 306 -3.19 -7.06 -15.15
N LEU A 307 -2.93 -7.46 -13.91
CA LEU A 307 -2.05 -6.77 -12.99
C LEU A 307 -0.73 -7.54 -12.90
N VAL A 308 0.34 -6.89 -13.34
CA VAL A 308 1.69 -7.46 -13.29
C VAL A 308 2.35 -7.08 -11.97
N GLY A 309 2.81 -8.08 -11.21
CA GLY A 309 3.34 -7.89 -9.86
C GLY A 309 2.24 -7.61 -8.83
N VAL A 310 2.52 -6.70 -7.91
CA VAL A 310 1.66 -6.38 -6.77
C VAL A 310 1.09 -4.97 -6.84
N VAL A 311 0.07 -4.70 -6.03
CA VAL A 311 -0.66 -3.42 -6.03
C VAL A 311 -0.95 -2.99 -4.58
N PRO A 312 -0.94 -1.67 -4.27
CA PRO A 312 -1.43 -1.17 -3.00
C PRO A 312 -2.95 -1.40 -2.88
N LEU A 313 -3.40 -1.80 -1.69
CA LEU A 313 -4.81 -1.99 -1.37
C LEU A 313 -5.67 -0.79 -1.79
N GLN A 314 -5.19 0.42 -1.48
CA GLN A 314 -5.92 1.66 -1.77
C GLN A 314 -6.25 1.82 -3.26
N ALA A 315 -5.37 1.40 -4.17
CA ALA A 315 -5.61 1.54 -5.62
C ALA A 315 -6.80 0.69 -6.10
N LEU A 316 -6.99 -0.49 -5.52
CA LEU A 316 -8.15 -1.35 -5.80
C LEU A 316 -9.41 -0.88 -5.08
N LEU A 317 -9.30 -0.39 -3.84
CA LEU A 317 -10.44 0.20 -3.14
C LEU A 317 -10.97 1.43 -3.87
N ASP A 318 -10.09 2.30 -4.36
CA ASP A 318 -10.48 3.47 -5.15
C ASP A 318 -11.20 3.08 -6.45
N ALA A 319 -10.72 2.03 -7.13
CA ALA A 319 -11.39 1.50 -8.31
C ALA A 319 -12.77 0.91 -7.97
N GLY A 320 -12.87 0.11 -6.93
CA GLY A 320 -14.15 -0.47 -6.49
C GLY A 320 -15.18 0.60 -6.10
N LYS A 321 -14.76 1.59 -5.31
CA LYS A 321 -15.61 2.74 -4.93
C LYS A 321 -16.04 3.56 -6.15
N TYR A 322 -15.15 3.77 -7.12
CA TYR A 322 -15.50 4.43 -8.38
C TYR A 322 -16.65 3.73 -9.11
N PHE A 323 -16.55 2.40 -9.29
CA PHE A 323 -17.58 1.64 -9.99
C PHE A 323 -18.88 1.54 -9.18
N LEU A 324 -18.82 1.48 -7.85
CA LEU A 324 -20.01 1.54 -6.98
C LEU A 324 -20.75 2.88 -7.14
N ARG A 325 -20.02 4.01 -7.09
CA ARG A 325 -20.60 5.35 -7.31
C ARG A 325 -21.24 5.47 -8.69
N LYS A 326 -20.59 4.94 -9.73
CA LYS A 326 -21.16 4.90 -11.09
C LYS A 326 -22.46 4.11 -11.17
N GLN A 327 -22.63 3.09 -10.32
CA GLN A 327 -23.84 2.31 -10.17
C GLN A 327 -24.87 2.93 -9.20
N ARG A 328 -24.59 4.09 -8.61
CA ARG A 328 -25.36 4.73 -7.53
C ARG A 328 -25.53 3.82 -6.31
N ARG A 329 -24.47 3.13 -5.93
CA ARG A 329 -24.43 2.23 -4.79
C ARG A 329 -23.56 2.78 -3.68
N SER A 330 -23.92 2.44 -2.43
CA SER A 330 -23.14 2.81 -1.27
C SER A 330 -21.70 2.27 -1.36
N THR A 331 -20.75 3.09 -0.95
CA THR A 331 -19.32 2.76 -0.83
C THR A 331 -18.90 2.48 0.62
N GLY A 332 -19.83 2.59 1.58
CA GLY A 332 -19.61 2.24 2.98
C GLY A 332 -19.87 0.76 3.28
N ILE A 333 -19.38 -0.13 2.43
CA ILE A 333 -19.44 -1.60 2.57
C ILE A 333 -18.06 -2.15 2.89
N SER A 334 -17.94 -3.44 3.18
CA SER A 334 -16.65 -4.06 3.52
C SER A 334 -15.62 -3.94 2.39
N ASP A 335 -14.33 -3.88 2.74
CA ASP A 335 -13.24 -3.83 1.76
C ASP A 335 -13.27 -5.06 0.85
N GLU A 336 -13.62 -6.24 1.37
CA GLU A 336 -13.77 -7.45 0.56
C GLU A 336 -14.82 -7.30 -0.54
N GLU A 337 -15.95 -6.68 -0.24
CA GLU A 337 -17.00 -6.43 -1.25
C GLU A 337 -16.56 -5.37 -2.26
N ILE A 338 -15.88 -4.30 -1.81
CA ILE A 338 -15.31 -3.28 -2.69
C ILE A 338 -14.28 -3.91 -3.64
N LEU A 339 -13.39 -4.78 -3.12
CA LEU A 339 -12.41 -5.51 -3.92
C LEU A 339 -13.06 -6.44 -4.95
N LYS A 340 -14.13 -7.16 -4.59
CA LYS A 340 -14.90 -7.98 -5.55
C LYS A 340 -15.44 -7.12 -6.70
N ILE A 341 -15.97 -5.93 -6.39
CA ILE A 341 -16.45 -5.00 -7.43
C ILE A 341 -15.29 -4.49 -8.28
N ALA A 342 -14.15 -4.15 -7.69
CA ALA A 342 -12.96 -3.73 -8.44
C ALA A 342 -12.49 -4.81 -9.41
N VAL A 343 -12.30 -6.04 -8.91
CA VAL A 343 -11.83 -7.18 -9.72
C VAL A 343 -12.77 -7.44 -10.90
N LYS A 344 -14.08 -7.49 -10.65
CA LYS A 344 -15.07 -7.75 -11.71
C LYS A 344 -15.21 -6.60 -12.69
N SER A 345 -15.16 -5.35 -12.22
CA SER A 345 -15.32 -4.18 -13.09
C SER A 345 -14.11 -3.94 -13.99
N LEU A 346 -12.90 -4.21 -13.47
CA LEU A 346 -11.66 -4.12 -14.23
C LEU A 346 -11.37 -5.39 -15.06
N GLY A 347 -12.11 -6.49 -14.81
CA GLY A 347 -11.86 -7.77 -15.46
C GLY A 347 -10.48 -8.34 -15.14
N LEU A 348 -10.01 -8.22 -13.89
CA LEU A 348 -8.69 -8.69 -13.45
C LEU A 348 -8.60 -10.22 -13.39
N ASP A 349 -9.73 -10.91 -13.42
CA ASP A 349 -9.86 -12.36 -13.38
C ASP A 349 -10.18 -12.98 -14.77
N GLU A 350 -9.99 -12.23 -15.86
CA GLU A 350 -10.29 -12.71 -17.23
C GLU A 350 -9.32 -13.79 -17.70
N LEU A 351 -8.02 -13.56 -17.57
CA LEU A 351 -6.99 -14.50 -18.03
C LEU A 351 -6.66 -15.56 -16.98
N THR A 352 -6.60 -15.16 -15.72
CA THR A 352 -6.29 -16.03 -14.58
C THR A 352 -7.07 -15.60 -13.36
N PRO A 353 -7.43 -16.52 -12.42
CA PRO A 353 -8.09 -16.14 -11.19
C PRO A 353 -7.27 -15.09 -10.41
N PHE A 354 -7.90 -13.99 -10.02
CA PHE A 354 -7.28 -12.95 -9.22
C PHE A 354 -7.43 -13.27 -7.73
N ASP A 355 -6.29 -13.44 -7.04
CA ASP A 355 -6.24 -13.69 -5.60
C ASP A 355 -5.73 -12.44 -4.88
N PRO A 356 -6.60 -11.67 -4.17
CA PRO A 356 -6.20 -10.48 -3.43
C PRO A 356 -5.06 -10.73 -2.44
N LYS A 357 -5.03 -11.90 -1.78
CA LYS A 357 -3.99 -12.25 -0.80
C LYS A 357 -2.59 -12.40 -1.41
N LYS A 358 -2.52 -12.64 -2.73
CA LYS A 358 -1.26 -12.77 -3.47
C LYS A 358 -0.86 -11.53 -4.26
N LYS A 359 -1.77 -10.56 -4.39
CA LYS A 359 -1.55 -9.39 -5.25
C LYS A 359 -1.56 -8.07 -4.48
N ILE A 360 -2.14 -8.01 -3.28
CA ILE A 360 -2.21 -6.80 -2.47
C ILE A 360 -1.04 -6.79 -1.48
N ILE A 361 -0.21 -5.73 -1.53
CA ILE A 361 1.00 -5.61 -0.71
C ILE A 361 0.67 -5.71 0.78
N GLU A 362 -0.36 -4.99 1.24
CA GLU A 362 -0.73 -4.95 2.65
C GLU A 362 -1.09 -6.35 3.16
N TYR A 363 -1.79 -7.17 2.38
CA TYR A 363 -2.12 -8.56 2.75
C TYR A 363 -0.90 -9.47 2.72
N LEU A 364 0.02 -9.23 1.78
CA LEU A 364 1.28 -9.97 1.71
C LEU A 364 2.22 -9.64 2.87
N MET A 365 2.09 -8.45 3.47
CA MET A 365 2.90 -8.02 4.61
C MET A 365 2.34 -8.50 5.95
N GLU A 366 1.11 -8.99 6.02
CA GLU A 366 0.54 -9.51 7.25
C GLU A 366 1.38 -10.66 7.80
N ASP A 367 1.67 -10.58 9.09
CA ASP A 367 2.39 -11.62 9.82
C ASP A 367 1.39 -12.69 10.31
N GLU A 368 1.24 -13.75 9.54
CA GLU A 368 0.34 -14.87 9.87
C GLU A 368 0.68 -15.56 11.21
N SER A 369 1.87 -15.31 11.78
CA SER A 369 2.26 -15.90 13.06
C SER A 369 1.59 -15.19 14.25
N LYS A 370 1.15 -13.95 14.09
CA LYS A 370 0.48 -13.16 15.11
C LYS A 370 -1.04 -13.33 14.97
N LYS A 371 -1.61 -14.22 15.78
CA LYS A 371 -3.07 -14.35 15.88
C LYS A 371 -3.68 -13.04 16.36
N LYS A 372 -4.47 -12.40 15.51
CA LYS A 372 -5.25 -11.22 15.86
C LYS A 372 -6.57 -11.64 16.49
N LEU A 373 -7.01 -10.92 17.53
CA LEU A 373 -8.32 -11.17 18.16
C LEU A 373 -9.48 -10.96 17.20
N ILE A 374 -9.34 -9.99 16.27
CA ILE A 374 -10.35 -9.68 15.25
C ILE A 374 -10.56 -10.81 14.22
N GLU A 375 -9.64 -11.77 14.10
CA GLU A 375 -9.77 -12.93 13.22
C GLU A 375 -10.56 -14.08 13.86
N LEU A 376 -10.80 -14.01 15.16
CA LEU A 376 -11.59 -15.00 15.88
C LEU A 376 -13.07 -14.84 15.53
N ASN A 377 -13.74 -15.95 15.30
CA ASN A 377 -15.20 -15.89 15.21
C ASN A 377 -15.81 -15.58 16.61
N VAL A 378 -17.07 -15.15 16.63
CA VAL A 378 -17.76 -14.72 17.87
C VAL A 378 -17.62 -15.74 18.99
N LYS A 379 -17.76 -17.03 18.70
CA LYS A 379 -17.65 -18.09 19.69
C LYS A 379 -16.20 -18.18 20.24
N GLN A 380 -15.22 -18.12 19.37
CA GLN A 380 -13.80 -18.17 19.77
C GLN A 380 -13.42 -16.94 20.59
N PHE A 381 -13.83 -15.73 20.17
CA PHE A 381 -13.57 -14.50 20.91
C PHE A 381 -14.18 -14.54 22.32
N THR A 382 -15.42 -14.99 22.47
CA THR A 382 -16.06 -15.10 23.79
C THR A 382 -15.44 -16.19 24.67
N LEU A 383 -15.00 -17.31 24.11
CA LEU A 383 -14.31 -18.35 24.85
C LEU A 383 -12.91 -17.88 25.32
N GLU A 384 -12.18 -17.17 24.46
CA GLU A 384 -10.89 -16.59 24.82
C GLU A 384 -11.03 -15.54 25.92
N THR A 385 -12.06 -14.66 25.83
CA THR A 385 -12.39 -13.69 26.89
C THR A 385 -12.73 -14.35 28.22
N ALA A 386 -13.32 -15.56 28.20
CA ALA A 386 -13.71 -16.30 29.40
C ALA A 386 -12.56 -17.18 29.96
N SER A 387 -11.41 -17.23 29.30
CA SER A 387 -10.28 -18.06 29.70
C SER A 387 -9.41 -17.40 30.79
N GLU A 388 -8.34 -18.05 31.19
CA GLU A 388 -7.30 -17.48 32.06
C GLU A 388 -6.29 -16.62 31.31
N SER A 389 -6.51 -16.38 30.02
CA SER A 389 -5.69 -15.52 29.18
C SER A 389 -5.77 -14.06 29.67
N ALA A 390 -4.64 -13.37 29.68
CA ALA A 390 -4.58 -11.97 30.06
C ALA A 390 -5.25 -11.02 29.02
N ALA A 391 -5.48 -11.52 27.82
CA ALA A 391 -6.17 -10.84 26.71
C ALA A 391 -7.06 -11.85 25.95
N PRO A 392 -8.25 -11.41 25.46
CA PRO A 392 -8.81 -10.05 25.47
C PRO A 392 -9.29 -9.62 26.88
N GLY A 393 -8.94 -8.41 27.27
CA GLY A 393 -9.40 -7.78 28.51
C GLY A 393 -10.59 -6.84 28.30
N GLY A 394 -10.89 -6.04 29.34
CA GLY A 394 -12.01 -5.09 29.32
C GLY A 394 -11.89 -4.01 28.23
N GLY A 395 -10.66 -3.59 27.88
CA GLY A 395 -10.42 -2.61 26.83
C GLY A 395 -10.74 -3.17 25.44
N SER A 396 -10.23 -4.38 25.12
CA SER A 396 -10.53 -5.06 23.85
C SER A 396 -12.01 -5.35 23.70
N VAL A 397 -12.70 -5.78 24.79
CA VAL A 397 -14.16 -6.01 24.78
C VAL A 397 -14.94 -4.69 24.57
N ALA A 398 -14.49 -3.59 25.19
CA ALA A 398 -15.09 -2.27 25.00
C ALA A 398 -14.95 -1.81 23.53
N ALA A 399 -13.78 -1.97 22.92
CA ALA A 399 -13.55 -1.68 21.51
C ALA A 399 -14.47 -2.51 20.60
N CYS A 400 -14.63 -3.81 20.90
CA CYS A 400 -15.53 -4.71 20.18
C CYS A 400 -17.01 -4.25 20.27
N MET A 401 -17.47 -3.84 21.44
CA MET A 401 -18.83 -3.26 21.59
C MET A 401 -18.99 -1.98 20.76
N GLY A 402 -17.99 -1.10 20.78
CA GLY A 402 -17.99 0.11 19.96
C GLY A 402 -18.05 -0.20 18.46
N ALA A 403 -17.25 -1.16 17.99
CA ALA A 403 -17.25 -1.62 16.61
C ALA A 403 -18.61 -2.16 16.17
N MET A 404 -19.26 -2.98 17.01
CA MET A 404 -20.62 -3.50 16.75
C MET A 404 -21.65 -2.36 16.69
N GLY A 405 -21.52 -1.35 17.57
CA GLY A 405 -22.36 -0.17 17.56
C GLY A 405 -22.23 0.62 16.24
N ALA A 406 -21.01 0.93 15.85
CA ALA A 406 -20.71 1.62 14.59
C ALA A 406 -21.19 0.82 13.37
N ALA A 407 -21.03 -0.52 13.39
CA ALA A 407 -21.50 -1.41 12.34
C ALA A 407 -23.04 -1.35 12.17
N LEU A 408 -23.81 -1.30 13.26
CA LEU A 408 -25.28 -1.15 13.19
C LEU A 408 -25.68 0.18 12.57
N GLY A 409 -25.05 1.30 12.98
CA GLY A 409 -25.28 2.60 12.34
C GLY A 409 -24.97 2.57 10.84
N THR A 410 -23.84 1.95 10.46
CA THR A 410 -23.43 1.75 9.07
C THR A 410 -24.42 0.92 8.28
N MET A 411 -24.93 -0.17 8.88
CA MET A 411 -25.96 -1.02 8.29
C MET A 411 -27.23 -0.24 7.97
N VAL A 412 -27.72 0.57 8.91
CA VAL A 412 -28.91 1.41 8.68
C VAL A 412 -28.69 2.39 7.54
N ALA A 413 -27.51 2.99 7.44
CA ALA A 413 -27.15 3.88 6.35
C ALA A 413 -27.13 3.14 4.99
N ASN A 414 -26.50 1.96 4.92
CA ASN A 414 -26.47 1.13 3.71
C ASN A 414 -27.89 0.70 3.27
N LEU A 415 -28.73 0.26 4.21
CA LEU A 415 -30.12 -0.10 3.93
C LEU A 415 -30.94 1.11 3.45
N SER A 416 -30.63 2.31 3.95
CA SER A 416 -31.28 3.55 3.53
C SER A 416 -30.86 3.98 2.13
N ALA A 417 -29.58 3.83 1.78
CA ALA A 417 -29.04 4.14 0.45
C ALA A 417 -29.69 3.31 -0.67
N HIS A 418 -30.18 2.11 -0.34
CA HIS A 418 -30.78 1.18 -1.31
C HIS A 418 -32.29 1.00 -1.13
N LYS A 419 -32.93 1.85 -0.31
CA LYS A 419 -34.36 1.77 -0.08
C LYS A 419 -35.13 2.21 -1.33
N LYS A 420 -36.03 1.36 -1.82
CA LYS A 420 -36.88 1.66 -2.97
C LYS A 420 -37.65 2.98 -2.75
N GLY A 421 -37.58 3.87 -3.73
CA GLY A 421 -38.19 5.21 -3.67
C GLY A 421 -37.30 6.27 -2.99
N TRP A 422 -36.05 5.93 -2.61
CA TRP A 422 -35.05 6.85 -2.06
C TRP A 422 -33.83 6.98 -2.97
N ASP A 423 -33.99 6.62 -4.25
CA ASP A 423 -32.92 6.54 -5.23
C ASP A 423 -32.13 7.85 -5.40
N ASP A 424 -32.76 9.01 -5.14
CA ASP A 424 -32.10 10.33 -5.21
C ASP A 424 -31.32 10.68 -3.93
N ARG A 425 -31.47 9.89 -2.86
CA ARG A 425 -30.79 10.08 -1.57
C ARG A 425 -29.66 9.08 -1.33
N TRP A 426 -29.34 8.26 -2.31
CA TRP A 426 -28.31 7.21 -2.13
C TRP A 426 -26.95 7.77 -1.70
N GLU A 427 -26.57 8.94 -2.23
CA GLU A 427 -25.27 9.57 -1.96
C GLU A 427 -25.21 10.08 -0.51
N GLU A 428 -26.29 10.70 -0.01
CA GLU A 428 -26.41 11.11 1.40
C GLU A 428 -26.14 9.95 2.34
N PHE A 429 -26.84 8.84 2.13
CA PHE A 429 -26.69 7.66 2.98
C PHE A 429 -25.37 6.91 2.76
N SER A 430 -24.82 6.94 1.54
CA SER A 430 -23.49 6.42 1.27
C SER A 430 -22.42 7.17 2.07
N CYS A 431 -22.51 8.49 2.16
CA CYS A 431 -21.58 9.29 2.98
C CYS A 431 -21.66 8.91 4.47
N TRP A 432 -22.87 8.70 5.00
CA TRP A 432 -23.04 8.23 6.37
C TRP A 432 -22.50 6.82 6.58
N ALA A 433 -22.70 5.93 5.60
CA ALA A 433 -22.17 4.58 5.65
C ALA A 433 -20.63 4.57 5.58
N GLU A 434 -20.00 5.41 4.74
CA GLU A 434 -18.54 5.58 4.70
C GLU A 434 -17.99 6.07 6.05
N LYS A 435 -18.66 7.07 6.66
CA LYS A 435 -18.29 7.60 7.97
C LYS A 435 -18.38 6.53 9.06
N GLY A 436 -19.50 5.79 9.08
CA GLY A 436 -19.71 4.70 10.05
C GLY A 436 -18.71 3.56 9.86
N LYS A 437 -18.40 3.20 8.61
CA LYS A 437 -17.37 2.22 8.29
C LYS A 437 -15.98 2.65 8.82
N ALA A 438 -15.61 3.90 8.66
CA ALA A 438 -14.32 4.39 9.16
C ALA A 438 -14.20 4.22 10.69
N TYR A 439 -15.25 4.53 11.45
CA TYR A 439 -15.28 4.30 12.90
C TYR A 439 -15.24 2.82 13.26
N HIS A 440 -16.01 2.01 12.55
CA HIS A 440 -16.01 0.55 12.74
C HIS A 440 -14.62 -0.04 12.50
N ASP A 441 -13.96 0.31 11.40
CA ASP A 441 -12.65 -0.23 11.04
C ASP A 441 -11.58 0.19 12.06
N GLU A 442 -11.61 1.45 12.53
CA GLU A 442 -10.70 1.92 13.57
C GLU A 442 -10.91 1.19 14.90
N LEU A 443 -12.17 0.99 15.31
CA LEU A 443 -12.49 0.26 16.53
C LEU A 443 -12.08 -1.21 16.48
N LEU A 444 -12.16 -1.85 15.31
CA LEU A 444 -11.61 -3.20 15.10
C LEU A 444 -10.08 -3.22 15.32
N CYS A 445 -9.35 -2.25 14.77
CA CYS A 445 -7.90 -2.16 15.01
C CYS A 445 -7.59 -1.97 16.50
N LEU A 446 -8.37 -1.16 17.21
CA LEU A 446 -8.18 -0.88 18.63
C LEU A 446 -8.39 -2.11 19.53
N ILE A 447 -9.12 -3.17 19.08
CA ILE A 447 -9.24 -4.44 19.80
C ILE A 447 -7.86 -5.08 19.99
N ASP A 448 -7.08 -5.18 18.91
CA ASP A 448 -5.74 -5.79 18.95
C ASP A 448 -4.70 -4.84 19.56
N GLU A 449 -4.82 -3.52 19.32
CA GLU A 449 -3.92 -2.52 19.90
C GLU A 449 -4.00 -2.48 21.43
N ASP A 450 -5.17 -2.67 22.03
CA ASP A 450 -5.35 -2.78 23.48
C ASP A 450 -4.53 -3.95 24.04
N THR A 451 -4.60 -5.12 23.38
CA THR A 451 -3.80 -6.30 23.73
C THR A 451 -2.30 -6.03 23.59
N VAL A 452 -1.87 -5.39 22.50
CA VAL A 452 -0.45 -5.04 22.28
C VAL A 452 0.04 -4.07 23.35
N ALA A 453 -0.77 -3.07 23.73
CA ALA A 453 -0.43 -2.13 24.79
C ALA A 453 -0.28 -2.82 26.16
N PHE A 454 -1.17 -3.76 26.48
CA PHE A 454 -1.07 -4.56 27.69
C PHE A 454 0.19 -5.44 27.71
N ASN A 455 0.46 -6.17 26.62
CA ASN A 455 1.66 -6.99 26.49
C ASN A 455 2.94 -6.15 26.63
N GLY A 456 2.95 -4.92 26.09
CA GLY A 456 4.06 -3.99 26.27
C GLY A 456 4.36 -3.64 27.73
N ILE A 457 3.35 -3.60 28.60
CA ILE A 457 3.56 -3.45 30.06
C ILE A 457 4.23 -4.70 30.63
N MET A 458 3.76 -5.89 30.25
CA MET A 458 4.33 -7.17 30.73
C MET A 458 5.78 -7.35 30.28
N ASP A 459 6.08 -7.00 29.03
CA ASP A 459 7.44 -7.01 28.47
C ASP A 459 8.36 -6.05 29.23
N ALA A 460 7.88 -4.83 29.53
CA ALA A 460 8.63 -3.86 30.31
C ALA A 460 8.90 -4.35 31.76
N PHE A 461 7.97 -5.08 32.36
CA PHE A 461 8.20 -5.74 33.65
C PHE A 461 9.23 -6.86 33.56
N GLY A 462 9.41 -7.50 32.43
CA GLY A 462 10.42 -8.53 32.17
C GLY A 462 11.85 -8.00 31.99
N LEU A 463 12.05 -6.69 31.84
CA LEU A 463 13.36 -6.08 31.60
C LEU A 463 14.34 -6.30 32.79
N PRO A 464 15.66 -6.38 32.52
CA PRO A 464 16.69 -6.52 33.54
C PRO A 464 16.64 -5.41 34.60
N GLN A 465 17.04 -5.73 35.86
CA GLN A 465 17.04 -4.80 36.99
C GLN A 465 18.24 -4.97 37.94
N LYS A 466 19.37 -5.46 37.42
CA LYS A 466 20.56 -5.75 38.24
C LYS A 466 21.42 -4.53 38.53
N THR A 467 21.52 -3.60 37.59
CA THR A 467 22.25 -2.34 37.72
C THR A 467 21.30 -1.15 37.92
N GLU A 468 21.80 -0.03 38.44
CA GLU A 468 20.99 1.19 38.60
C GLU A 468 20.52 1.74 37.24
N GLU A 469 21.32 1.61 36.19
CA GLU A 469 20.95 1.99 34.83
C GLU A 469 19.81 1.11 34.29
N GLU A 470 19.90 -0.21 34.47
CA GLU A 470 18.83 -1.15 34.11
C GLU A 470 17.52 -0.86 34.85
N LYS A 471 17.60 -0.54 36.15
CA LYS A 471 16.42 -0.15 36.93
C LYS A 471 15.77 1.12 36.42
N LEU A 472 16.57 2.13 36.09
CA LEU A 472 16.07 3.39 35.55
C LEU A 472 15.40 3.16 34.20
N TYR A 473 16.08 2.47 33.28
CA TYR A 473 15.53 2.12 31.96
C TYR A 473 14.22 1.32 32.07
N ARG A 474 14.20 0.28 32.90
CA ARG A 474 13.00 -0.50 33.17
C ARG A 474 11.84 0.36 33.69
N LYS A 475 12.11 1.29 34.62
CA LYS A 475 11.11 2.20 35.14
C LYS A 475 10.53 3.10 34.05
N GLU A 476 11.38 3.67 33.21
CA GLU A 476 10.96 4.51 32.06
C GLU A 476 10.14 3.70 31.05
N ALA A 477 10.58 2.49 30.69
CA ALA A 477 9.86 1.60 29.80
C ALA A 477 8.46 1.23 30.34
N ILE A 478 8.34 0.91 31.64
CA ILE A 478 7.05 0.64 32.28
C ILE A 478 6.14 1.89 32.20
N GLN A 479 6.66 3.09 32.46
CA GLN A 479 5.85 4.29 32.40
C GLN A 479 5.41 4.62 30.97
N ALA A 480 6.28 4.43 29.98
CA ALA A 480 5.93 4.62 28.56
C ALA A 480 4.84 3.62 28.11
N ALA A 481 4.99 2.34 28.47
CA ALA A 481 3.99 1.32 28.18
C ALA A 481 2.65 1.59 28.89
N THR A 482 2.69 2.00 30.16
CA THR A 482 1.48 2.36 30.94
C THR A 482 0.77 3.56 30.33
N ARG A 483 1.52 4.56 29.86
CA ARG A 483 0.96 5.71 29.15
C ARG A 483 0.20 5.27 27.89
N LYS A 484 0.82 4.43 27.07
CA LYS A 484 0.17 3.87 25.87
C LYS A 484 -1.08 3.06 26.21
N ALA A 485 -1.02 2.23 27.26
CA ALA A 485 -2.17 1.47 27.74
C ALA A 485 -3.30 2.33 28.32
N MET A 486 -3.05 3.61 28.64
CA MET A 486 -4.08 4.59 28.98
C MET A 486 -4.63 5.31 27.73
N GLU A 487 -3.77 5.63 26.77
CA GLU A 487 -4.13 6.33 25.52
C GLU A 487 -5.04 5.47 24.63
N ILE A 488 -4.80 4.17 24.48
CA ILE A 488 -5.59 3.28 23.62
C ILE A 488 -7.06 3.20 24.07
N PRO A 489 -7.41 2.85 25.33
CA PRO A 489 -8.80 2.87 25.78
C PRO A 489 -9.44 4.26 25.67
N PHE A 490 -8.67 5.34 25.88
CA PHE A 490 -9.18 6.70 25.67
C PHE A 490 -9.54 6.93 24.19
N ARG A 491 -8.75 6.43 23.24
CA ARG A 491 -9.10 6.49 21.81
C ARG A 491 -10.37 5.68 21.51
N VAL A 492 -10.54 4.51 22.13
CA VAL A 492 -11.80 3.73 22.05
C VAL A 492 -13.00 4.58 22.49
N MET A 493 -12.88 5.34 23.61
CA MET A 493 -13.93 6.24 24.07
C MET A 493 -14.28 7.30 23.02
N GLN A 494 -13.25 7.96 22.46
CA GLN A 494 -13.44 9.02 21.45
C GLN A 494 -14.17 8.48 20.21
N VAL A 495 -13.64 7.42 19.60
CA VAL A 495 -14.20 6.86 18.36
C VAL A 495 -15.59 6.30 18.58
N SER A 496 -15.85 5.63 19.71
CA SER A 496 -17.19 5.13 20.06
C SER A 496 -18.17 6.28 20.24
N TYR A 497 -17.79 7.38 20.91
CA TYR A 497 -18.65 8.55 21.04
C TYR A 497 -18.90 9.22 19.68
N GLU A 498 -17.86 9.43 18.87
CA GLU A 498 -17.97 10.04 17.53
C GLU A 498 -18.88 9.21 16.60
N SER A 499 -18.85 7.88 16.73
CA SER A 499 -19.72 6.98 15.95
C SER A 499 -21.21 7.17 16.24
N MET A 500 -21.59 7.65 17.42
CA MET A 500 -22.98 7.90 17.81
C MET A 500 -23.66 8.96 16.93
N ASP A 501 -22.89 9.84 16.28
CA ASP A 501 -23.41 10.79 15.30
C ASP A 501 -24.07 10.08 14.10
N VAL A 502 -23.51 8.96 13.66
CA VAL A 502 -24.11 8.12 12.61
C VAL A 502 -25.44 7.54 13.10
N MET A 503 -25.49 7.00 14.33
CA MET A 503 -26.73 6.44 14.91
C MET A 503 -27.80 7.53 15.08
N MET A 504 -27.43 8.72 15.53
CA MET A 504 -28.33 9.87 15.65
C MET A 504 -28.97 10.21 14.29
N ASN A 505 -28.15 10.38 13.27
CA ASN A 505 -28.65 10.69 11.93
C ASN A 505 -29.50 9.56 11.36
N MET A 506 -29.11 8.32 11.55
CA MET A 506 -29.89 7.17 11.10
C MET A 506 -31.21 7.01 11.87
N ALA A 507 -31.23 7.32 13.16
CA ALA A 507 -32.47 7.39 13.93
C ALA A 507 -33.41 8.48 13.41
N GLN A 508 -32.88 9.64 12.99
CA GLN A 508 -33.66 10.75 12.45
C GLN A 508 -34.16 10.54 11.02
N THR A 509 -33.25 10.16 10.12
CA THR A 509 -33.46 10.24 8.67
C THR A 509 -33.41 8.89 7.95
N GLY A 510 -32.89 7.86 8.62
CA GLY A 510 -32.67 6.54 8.03
C GLY A 510 -33.96 5.74 7.82
N ASN A 511 -33.76 4.53 7.28
CA ASN A 511 -34.87 3.61 7.00
C ASN A 511 -35.68 3.32 8.27
N PRO A 512 -36.99 3.67 8.31
CA PRO A 512 -37.85 3.46 9.50
C PRO A 512 -37.87 2.00 9.98
N ASN A 513 -37.73 1.03 9.06
CA ASN A 513 -37.75 -0.39 9.41
C ASN A 513 -36.54 -0.85 10.18
N SER A 514 -35.46 -0.05 10.18
CA SER A 514 -34.19 -0.32 10.86
C SER A 514 -33.89 0.70 11.96
N VAL A 515 -34.90 1.46 12.42
CA VAL A 515 -34.68 2.49 13.44
C VAL A 515 -34.25 1.90 14.78
N SER A 516 -34.70 0.70 15.13
CA SER A 516 -34.31 -0.04 16.33
C SER A 516 -32.83 -0.38 16.33
N ASP A 517 -32.25 -0.69 15.15
CA ASP A 517 -30.82 -1.00 15.01
C ASP A 517 -29.95 0.23 15.33
N ALA A 518 -30.39 1.44 14.95
CA ALA A 518 -29.73 2.67 15.36
C ALA A 518 -29.77 2.86 16.90
N GLY A 519 -30.85 2.49 17.54
CA GLY A 519 -31.00 2.50 19.01
C GLY A 519 -30.05 1.50 19.68
N VAL A 520 -30.03 0.26 19.23
CA VAL A 520 -29.10 -0.78 19.73
C VAL A 520 -27.64 -0.37 19.52
N GLY A 521 -27.35 0.25 18.36
CA GLY A 521 -26.03 0.81 18.08
C GLY A 521 -25.59 1.86 19.10
N ALA A 522 -26.49 2.78 19.47
CA ALA A 522 -26.23 3.81 20.48
C ALA A 522 -25.98 3.22 21.88
N LEU A 523 -26.76 2.21 22.28
CA LEU A 523 -26.56 1.47 23.54
C LEU A 523 -25.17 0.80 23.57
N ALA A 524 -24.77 0.15 22.48
CA ALA A 524 -23.47 -0.50 22.37
C ALA A 524 -22.31 0.51 22.42
N ALA A 525 -22.41 1.61 21.66
CA ALA A 525 -21.40 2.66 21.63
C ALA A 525 -21.24 3.35 23.00
N ARG A 526 -22.34 3.67 23.69
CA ARG A 526 -22.27 4.21 25.05
C ARG A 526 -21.62 3.23 26.02
N SER A 527 -21.98 1.93 25.93
CA SER A 527 -21.36 0.90 26.76
C SER A 527 -19.87 0.78 26.53
N ALA A 528 -19.44 0.93 25.28
CA ALA A 528 -18.01 0.98 24.91
C ALA A 528 -17.29 2.19 25.55
N VAL A 529 -17.90 3.38 25.49
CA VAL A 529 -17.34 4.59 26.12
C VAL A 529 -17.15 4.38 27.63
N LEU A 530 -18.18 3.91 28.34
CA LEU A 530 -18.10 3.69 29.78
C LEU A 530 -17.12 2.57 30.14
N GLY A 531 -17.13 1.46 29.38
CA GLY A 531 -16.23 0.32 29.60
C GLY A 531 -14.76 0.69 29.40
N ALA A 532 -14.45 1.40 28.31
CA ALA A 532 -13.09 1.89 28.04
C ALA A 532 -12.66 2.93 29.08
N GLY A 533 -13.56 3.78 29.61
CA GLY A 533 -13.29 4.72 30.69
C GLY A 533 -12.81 4.04 31.98
N LEU A 534 -13.27 2.81 32.29
CA LEU A 534 -12.75 2.03 33.41
C LEU A 534 -11.26 1.68 33.20
N ASN A 535 -10.88 1.32 31.97
CA ASN A 535 -9.48 0.99 31.63
C ASN A 535 -8.58 2.23 31.65
N VAL A 536 -9.07 3.38 31.20
CA VAL A 536 -8.36 4.67 31.34
C VAL A 536 -8.06 4.96 32.81
N ARG A 537 -9.04 4.74 33.71
CA ARG A 537 -8.88 4.99 35.15
C ARG A 537 -7.88 4.08 35.82
N ILE A 538 -7.96 2.77 35.55
CA ILE A 538 -7.05 1.79 36.21
C ILE A 538 -5.59 2.01 35.78
N ASN A 539 -5.36 2.30 34.49
CA ASN A 539 -4.03 2.53 33.95
C ASN A 539 -3.46 3.88 34.43
N GLY A 540 -4.28 4.94 34.49
CA GLY A 540 -3.90 6.27 34.98
C GLY A 540 -3.48 6.29 36.44
N ALA A 541 -4.00 5.38 37.28
CA ALA A 541 -3.61 5.26 38.68
C ALA A 541 -2.12 4.93 38.84
N SER A 542 -1.56 4.13 37.94
CA SER A 542 -0.16 3.66 37.95
C SER A 542 0.83 4.61 37.27
N LEU A 543 0.36 5.65 36.60
CA LEU A 543 1.22 6.61 35.89
C LEU A 543 1.87 7.60 36.87
N THR A 544 3.17 7.86 36.70
CA THR A 544 3.91 8.87 37.50
C THR A 544 3.64 10.29 37.05
N ASP A 545 3.38 10.49 35.76
CA ASP A 545 2.95 11.76 35.17
C ASP A 545 1.49 12.04 35.57
N LYS A 546 1.31 12.62 36.75
CA LYS A 546 -0.02 12.88 37.32
C LYS A 546 -0.77 14.01 36.59
N GLU A 547 -0.06 14.93 35.96
CA GLU A 547 -0.66 16.00 35.19
C GLU A 547 -1.33 15.44 33.93
N PHE A 548 -0.61 14.66 33.14
CA PHE A 548 -1.15 13.97 31.97
C PHE A 548 -2.33 13.05 32.34
N ALA A 549 -2.15 12.22 33.38
CA ALA A 549 -3.21 11.33 33.82
C ALA A 549 -4.48 12.09 34.23
N SER A 550 -4.35 13.19 34.99
CA SER A 550 -5.48 14.01 35.42
C SER A 550 -6.22 14.67 34.24
N GLN A 551 -5.48 15.22 33.27
CA GLN A 551 -6.06 15.80 32.07
C GLN A 551 -6.88 14.76 31.27
N LEU A 552 -6.33 13.57 31.07
CA LEU A 552 -7.01 12.52 30.31
C LEU A 552 -8.24 11.98 31.05
N LEU A 553 -8.15 11.80 32.38
CA LEU A 553 -9.28 11.40 33.23
C LEU A 553 -10.43 12.42 33.20
N GLN A 554 -10.11 13.72 33.21
CA GLN A 554 -11.12 14.77 33.08
C GLN A 554 -11.83 14.71 31.73
N GLN A 555 -11.06 14.54 30.62
CA GLN A 555 -11.63 14.39 29.29
C GLN A 555 -12.50 13.12 29.17
N ALA A 556 -12.05 12.00 29.76
CA ALA A 556 -12.80 10.76 29.80
C ALA A 556 -14.16 10.95 30.50
N SER A 557 -14.18 11.63 31.65
CA SER A 557 -15.44 11.92 32.37
C SER A 557 -16.41 12.76 31.55
N ILE A 558 -15.90 13.74 30.81
CA ILE A 558 -16.72 14.57 29.90
C ILE A 558 -17.30 13.72 28.77
N LEU A 559 -16.53 12.82 28.19
CA LEU A 559 -17.00 11.92 27.12
C LEU A 559 -18.08 10.95 27.63
N GLU A 560 -17.90 10.39 28.83
CA GLU A 560 -18.90 9.52 29.45
C GLU A 560 -20.25 10.23 29.60
N GLN A 561 -20.25 11.47 30.13
CA GLN A 561 -21.46 12.25 30.27
C GLN A 561 -22.11 12.56 28.93
N LYS A 562 -21.33 13.03 27.95
CA LYS A 562 -21.83 13.32 26.60
C LYS A 562 -22.43 12.08 25.92
N ALA A 563 -21.79 10.92 26.08
CA ALA A 563 -22.30 9.66 25.50
C ALA A 563 -23.63 9.25 26.11
N MET A 564 -23.82 9.39 27.41
CA MET A 564 -25.10 9.11 28.09
C MET A 564 -26.20 10.08 27.65
N GLU A 565 -25.89 11.36 27.53
CA GLU A 565 -26.85 12.36 27.05
C GLU A 565 -27.27 12.09 25.60
N LEU A 566 -26.31 11.79 24.73
CA LEU A 566 -26.55 11.52 23.31
C LEU A 566 -27.33 10.20 23.10
N GLU A 567 -27.02 9.15 23.87
CA GLU A 567 -27.80 7.90 23.89
C GLU A 567 -29.27 8.19 24.23
N GLY A 568 -29.55 8.95 25.31
CA GLY A 568 -30.88 9.33 25.70
C GLY A 568 -31.64 10.01 24.57
N GLN A 569 -31.03 10.98 23.89
CA GLN A 569 -31.60 11.67 22.74
C GLN A 569 -31.94 10.72 21.57
N ILE A 570 -31.01 9.79 21.27
CA ILE A 570 -31.23 8.80 20.20
C ILE A 570 -32.41 7.88 20.55
N LEU A 571 -32.44 7.36 21.79
CA LEU A 571 -33.49 6.45 22.23
C LEU A 571 -34.84 7.13 22.27
N ASP A 572 -34.91 8.42 22.62
CA ASP A 572 -36.15 9.20 22.57
C ASP A 572 -36.72 9.30 21.15
N ILE A 573 -35.84 9.44 20.14
CA ILE A 573 -36.24 9.44 18.73
C ILE A 573 -36.73 8.06 18.31
N VAL A 574 -35.96 7.03 18.65
CA VAL A 574 -36.24 5.63 18.32
C VAL A 574 -37.58 5.23 18.92
N ASN A 575 -37.78 5.48 20.22
CA ASN A 575 -39.02 5.13 20.94
C ASN A 575 -40.25 5.83 20.38
N ARG A 576 -40.14 7.11 20.02
CA ARG A 576 -41.23 7.84 19.34
C ARG A 576 -41.58 7.23 17.99
N LYS A 577 -40.59 6.78 17.23
CA LYS A 577 -40.80 6.15 15.91
C LYS A 577 -41.39 4.73 16.02
N ILE A 578 -40.99 3.97 17.05
CA ILE A 578 -41.51 2.62 17.30
C ILE A 578 -42.91 2.72 17.93
N GLY A 579 -43.13 3.63 18.90
CA GLY A 579 -44.38 3.76 19.63
C GLY A 579 -45.46 4.54 18.89
N GLY A 580 -45.15 5.14 17.77
CA GLY A 580 -46.10 5.82 16.87
C GLY A 580 -46.84 4.88 15.92
N ILE A 581 -46.77 3.56 16.19
CA ILE A 581 -47.55 2.53 15.52
C ILE A 581 -48.96 2.50 16.12
#